data_e4e7a4712431b7f69dd0f2c3ee4a6096
#
_entry.id   e4e7a4712431b7f69dd0f2c3ee4a6096
#
_cell.length_a   1.000
_cell.length_b   1.000
_cell.length_c   1.000
_cell.angle_alpha   90.00
_cell.angle_beta   90.00
_cell.angle_gamma   90.00
#
_symmetry.space_group_name_H-M   'P 1'
#
loop_
_entity.id
_entity.type
_entity.pdbx_description
1 polymer ?
#
loop_
_entity_poly.entity_id
_entity_poly.type
_entity_poly.pdbx_seq_one_letter_code
_entity_poly.pdbx_strand_id
1 'polypeptide(L)'
;MVCPLCGKGTIKNRKDKMVYCDGYKPQKEGSEWFNTGECDFHIPYNQKAFGKQLTKNEMNMLLNGQVLKNKKGDTLTLYLENPDFFTKIDFAPRPEDNDF
;
A
#
# COMPACT_ATOMS: atom_id res chain seq x y z
N MET A 1 -13.78 2.17 7.68
CA MET A 1 -13.64 1.16 6.63
C MET A 1 -13.13 -0.14 7.22
N VAL A 2 -13.74 -1.23 6.86
CA VAL A 2 -13.31 -2.56 7.32
C VAL A 2 -12.03 -2.96 6.58
N CYS A 3 -11.11 -3.62 7.30
CA CYS A 3 -9.87 -4.10 6.71
C CYS A 3 -10.16 -5.14 5.60
N PRO A 4 -9.66 -4.93 4.39
CA PRO A 4 -9.92 -5.87 3.29
C PRO A 4 -9.14 -7.19 3.42
N LEU A 5 -8.09 -7.22 4.25
CA LEU A 5 -7.30 -8.43 4.45
C LEU A 5 -7.91 -9.38 5.46
N CYS A 6 -8.23 -8.89 6.65
CA CYS A 6 -8.77 -9.76 7.71
C CYS A 6 -10.30 -9.71 7.81
N GLY A 7 -10.95 -8.68 7.29
CA GLY A 7 -12.41 -8.56 7.31
C GLY A 7 -13.01 -8.26 8.67
N LYS A 8 -12.19 -8.06 9.69
CA LYS A 8 -12.65 -7.84 11.07
C LYS A 8 -12.24 -6.50 11.64
N GLY A 9 -11.01 -6.06 11.35
CA GLY A 9 -10.48 -4.83 11.88
C GLY A 9 -10.96 -3.63 11.10
N THR A 10 -10.61 -2.45 11.60
CA THR A 10 -10.94 -1.18 10.97
C THR A 10 -9.67 -0.51 10.49
N ILE A 11 -9.70 0.04 9.28
CA ILE A 11 -8.56 0.77 8.74
C ILE A 11 -8.44 2.12 9.44
N LYS A 12 -7.24 2.40 9.94
CA LYS A 12 -6.89 3.64 10.61
C LYS A 12 -5.87 4.41 9.78
N ASN A 13 -5.87 5.73 9.92
CA ASN A 13 -4.92 6.59 9.24
C ASN A 13 -3.96 7.18 10.28
N ARG A 14 -2.66 6.94 10.11
CA ARG A 14 -1.64 7.44 11.02
C ARG A 14 -0.99 8.69 10.45
N LYS A 15 -1.52 9.86 10.81
CA LYS A 15 -0.96 11.18 10.46
C LYS A 15 -0.60 11.31 8.97
N ASP A 16 -1.38 10.70 8.10
CA ASP A 16 -1.15 10.72 6.65
C ASP A 16 0.20 10.12 6.24
N LYS A 17 0.78 9.28 7.09
CA LYS A 17 2.01 8.54 6.79
C LYS A 17 1.72 7.13 6.34
N MET A 18 0.73 6.49 6.92
CA MET A 18 0.29 5.16 6.55
C MET A 18 -1.14 4.91 6.98
N VAL A 19 -1.79 3.99 6.27
CA VAL A 19 -3.05 3.40 6.74
C VAL A 19 -2.73 1.99 7.24
N TYR A 20 -3.47 1.52 8.24
CA TYR A 20 -3.23 0.21 8.84
C TYR A 20 -4.50 -0.33 9.45
N CYS A 21 -4.58 -1.65 9.55
CA CYS A 21 -5.66 -2.30 10.29
C CYS A 21 -5.43 -2.12 11.80
N ASP A 22 -6.48 -1.92 12.57
CA ASP A 22 -6.34 -1.79 14.02
C ASP A 22 -5.85 -3.08 14.68
N GLY A 23 -5.84 -4.21 13.94
CA GLY A 23 -5.19 -5.43 14.37
C GLY A 23 -3.70 -5.50 14.10
N TYR A 24 -3.14 -4.49 13.42
CA TYR A 24 -1.71 -4.40 13.16
C TYR A 24 -1.05 -3.66 14.33
N LYS A 25 -0.24 -4.37 15.11
CA LYS A 25 0.41 -3.82 16.32
C LYS A 25 1.91 -4.08 16.26
N PRO A 26 2.65 -3.28 15.47
CA PRO A 26 4.10 -3.48 15.37
C PRO A 26 4.79 -3.08 16.67
N GLN A 27 5.75 -3.89 17.08
CA GLN A 27 6.56 -3.63 18.26
C GLN A 27 8.03 -3.72 17.89
N LYS A 28 8.82 -2.87 18.48
CA LYS A 28 10.27 -2.87 18.27
C LYS A 28 10.96 -3.49 19.47
N GLU A 29 11.79 -4.49 19.22
CA GLU A 29 12.62 -5.11 20.24
C GLU A 29 14.05 -5.12 19.74
N GLY A 30 14.91 -4.31 20.38
CA GLY A 30 16.26 -4.09 19.87
C GLY A 30 16.21 -3.36 18.53
N SER A 31 16.78 -3.97 17.51
CA SER A 31 16.78 -3.43 16.16
C SER A 31 15.74 -4.06 15.25
N GLU A 32 14.93 -4.98 15.78
CA GLU A 32 13.96 -5.73 14.99
C GLU A 32 12.53 -5.28 15.26
N TRP A 33 11.73 -5.27 14.20
CA TRP A 33 10.29 -4.99 14.29
C TRP A 33 9.51 -6.28 14.05
N PHE A 34 8.47 -6.47 14.84
CA PHE A 34 7.56 -7.59 14.64
C PHE A 34 6.15 -7.18 15.01
N ASN A 35 5.19 -7.83 14.38
CA ASN A 35 3.78 -7.55 14.61
C ASN A 35 3.24 -8.47 15.71
N THR A 36 2.73 -7.88 16.79
CA THR A 36 2.11 -8.63 17.91
C THR A 36 0.60 -8.75 17.76
N GLY A 37 0.01 -8.12 16.74
CA GLY A 37 -1.42 -8.16 16.48
C GLY A 37 -1.82 -9.31 15.59
N GLU A 38 -3.10 -9.38 15.26
CA GLU A 38 -3.67 -10.46 14.46
C GLU A 38 -3.65 -10.19 12.96
N CYS A 39 -3.35 -8.97 12.54
CA CYS A 39 -3.38 -8.57 11.14
C CYS A 39 -2.13 -7.78 10.80
N ASP A 40 -1.58 -8.02 9.61
CA ASP A 40 -0.38 -7.32 9.14
C ASP A 40 -0.69 -6.20 8.16
N PHE A 41 -1.95 -5.92 7.88
CA PHE A 41 -2.32 -5.00 6.82
C PHE A 41 -1.88 -3.56 7.13
N HIS A 42 -1.04 -3.01 6.27
CA HIS A 42 -0.62 -1.61 6.32
C HIS A 42 -0.12 -1.18 4.96
N ILE A 43 -0.37 0.07 4.60
CA ILE A 43 0.09 0.64 3.33
C ILE A 43 0.62 2.04 3.61
N PRO A 44 1.91 2.31 3.30
CA PRO A 44 2.45 3.66 3.47
C PRO A 44 1.95 4.59 2.37
N TYR A 45 1.79 5.87 2.72
CA TYR A 45 1.45 6.89 1.73
C TYR A 45 2.60 7.15 0.78
N ASN A 46 3.85 7.02 1.27
CA ASN A 46 5.03 7.21 0.45
C ASN A 46 5.35 5.93 -0.32
N GLN A 47 4.94 5.89 -1.57
CA GLN A 47 5.15 4.74 -2.44
C GLN A 47 6.41 4.96 -3.26
N LYS A 48 7.56 4.59 -2.70
CA LYS A 48 8.86 4.83 -3.32
C LYS A 48 9.02 4.16 -4.68
N ALA A 49 8.62 2.92 -4.79
CA ALA A 49 8.73 2.19 -6.06
C ALA A 49 7.80 2.77 -7.12
N PHE A 50 6.66 3.29 -6.71
CA PHE A 50 5.71 3.97 -7.59
C PHE A 50 6.16 5.41 -7.90
N GLY A 51 7.10 5.93 -7.11
CA GLY A 51 7.65 7.27 -7.30
C GLY A 51 6.69 8.39 -6.94
N LYS A 52 5.75 8.13 -6.01
CA LYS A 52 4.74 9.11 -5.66
C LYS A 52 4.35 8.98 -4.20
N GLN A 53 4.10 10.12 -3.55
CA GLN A 53 3.44 10.12 -2.25
C GLN A 53 1.93 10.31 -2.47
N LEU A 54 1.14 9.38 -1.94
CA LEU A 54 -0.30 9.39 -2.13
C LEU A 54 -0.97 10.46 -1.27
N THR A 55 -2.05 11.04 -1.79
CA THR A 55 -2.94 11.89 -1.01
C THR A 55 -3.97 11.02 -0.29
N LYS A 56 -4.74 11.61 0.63
CA LYS A 56 -5.83 10.89 1.30
C LYS A 56 -6.84 10.34 0.30
N ASN A 57 -7.16 11.13 -0.70
CA ASN A 57 -8.12 10.74 -1.73
C ASN A 57 -7.59 9.56 -2.54
N GLU A 58 -6.31 9.61 -2.91
CA GLU A 58 -5.69 8.53 -3.66
C GLU A 58 -5.62 7.25 -2.81
N MET A 59 -5.32 7.37 -1.52
CA MET A 59 -5.32 6.21 -0.64
C MET A 59 -6.71 5.58 -0.54
N ASN A 60 -7.76 6.40 -0.43
CA ASN A 60 -9.13 5.89 -0.43
C ASN A 60 -9.47 5.17 -1.73
N MET A 61 -9.05 5.72 -2.86
CA MET A 61 -9.25 5.07 -4.16
C MET A 61 -8.57 3.70 -4.19
N LEU A 62 -7.33 3.64 -3.73
CA LEU A 62 -6.57 2.38 -3.67
C LEU A 62 -7.26 1.35 -2.79
N LEU A 63 -7.71 1.76 -1.61
CA LEU A 63 -8.40 0.87 -0.67
C LEU A 63 -9.74 0.36 -1.21
N ASN A 64 -10.35 1.10 -2.12
CA ASN A 64 -11.59 0.69 -2.77
C ASN A 64 -11.36 -0.13 -4.04
N GLY A 65 -10.13 -0.51 -4.31
CA GLY A 65 -9.79 -1.34 -5.45
C GLY A 65 -9.62 -0.59 -6.77
N GLN A 66 -9.53 0.74 -6.71
CA GLN A 66 -9.30 1.53 -7.91
C GLN A 66 -7.82 1.57 -8.27
N VAL A 67 -7.54 1.74 -9.54
CA VAL A 67 -6.18 1.79 -10.06
C VAL A 67 -5.68 3.23 -10.02
N LEU A 68 -4.50 3.43 -9.44
CA LEU A 68 -3.82 4.72 -9.46
C LEU A 68 -2.77 4.73 -10.57
N LYS A 69 -2.52 5.90 -11.13
CA LYS A 69 -1.54 6.07 -12.20
C LYS A 69 -0.61 7.23 -11.89
N ASN A 70 0.68 7.06 -12.14
CA ASN A 70 1.65 8.14 -11.96
C ASN A 70 1.96 8.84 -13.30
N LYS A 71 2.89 9.80 -13.26
CA LYS A 71 3.26 10.57 -14.45
C LYS A 71 3.93 9.71 -15.52
N LYS A 72 4.55 8.62 -15.14
CA LYS A 72 5.21 7.70 -16.07
C LYS A 72 4.24 6.73 -16.73
N GLY A 73 3.00 6.68 -16.26
CA GLY A 73 2.01 5.73 -16.74
C GLY A 73 2.03 4.39 -16.00
N ASP A 74 2.84 4.27 -14.97
CA ASP A 74 2.81 3.08 -14.12
C ASP A 74 1.52 3.05 -13.32
N THR A 75 1.02 1.87 -13.00
CA THR A 75 -0.21 1.72 -12.24
C THR A 75 0.05 1.06 -10.89
N LEU A 76 -0.71 1.48 -9.88
CA LEU A 76 -0.67 0.93 -8.54
C LEU A 76 -2.06 0.41 -8.16
N THR A 77 -2.12 -0.84 -7.75
CA THR A 77 -3.38 -1.48 -7.33
C THR A 77 -3.22 -2.17 -5.99
N LEU A 78 -4.33 -2.33 -5.29
CA LEU A 78 -4.36 -3.09 -4.04
C LEU A 78 -4.19 -4.58 -4.37
N TYR A 79 -3.24 -5.22 -3.69
CA TYR A 79 -2.95 -6.64 -3.91
C TYR A 79 -2.71 -7.32 -2.57
N LEU A 80 -3.74 -7.95 -2.04
CA LEU A 80 -3.72 -8.50 -0.68
C LEU A 80 -2.83 -9.74 -0.55
N GLU A 81 -2.49 -10.39 -1.64
CA GLU A 81 -1.62 -11.56 -1.61
C GLU A 81 -0.13 -11.21 -1.49
N ASN A 82 0.23 -9.93 -1.58
CA ASN A 82 1.60 -9.50 -1.38
C ASN A 82 1.85 -9.31 0.12
N PRO A 83 2.63 -10.16 0.78
CA PRO A 83 2.81 -10.10 2.23
C PRO A 83 3.63 -8.90 2.70
N ASP A 84 4.38 -8.26 1.82
CA ASP A 84 5.27 -7.17 2.20
C ASP A 84 4.60 -5.80 2.10
N PHE A 85 3.88 -5.54 1.01
CA PHE A 85 3.38 -4.20 0.70
C PHE A 85 1.88 -4.11 0.50
N PHE A 86 1.21 -5.23 0.24
CA PHE A 86 -0.23 -5.29 -0.05
C PHE A 86 -0.65 -4.47 -1.26
N THR A 87 0.32 -4.15 -2.13
CA THR A 87 0.10 -3.41 -3.36
C THR A 87 0.89 -4.04 -4.50
N LYS A 88 0.44 -3.77 -5.72
CA LYS A 88 1.11 -4.25 -6.92
C LYS A 88 1.33 -3.07 -7.86
N ILE A 89 2.52 -2.99 -8.41
CA ILE A 89 2.88 -1.96 -9.39
C ILE A 89 3.10 -2.61 -10.74
N ASP A 90 2.38 -2.12 -11.75
CA ASP A 90 2.59 -2.52 -13.13
C ASP A 90 3.27 -1.36 -13.84
N PHE A 91 4.50 -1.58 -14.30
CA PHE A 91 5.30 -0.55 -14.93
C PHE A 91 4.88 -0.35 -16.37
N ALA A 92 4.78 0.91 -16.79
CA ALA A 92 4.46 1.23 -18.16
C ALA A 92 5.55 0.74 -19.11
N PRO A 93 5.19 0.26 -20.32
CA PRO A 93 6.20 -0.11 -21.29
C PRO A 93 7.00 1.12 -21.72
N ARG A 94 8.30 0.93 -21.91
CA ARG A 94 9.19 2.00 -22.33
C ARG A 94 9.16 2.14 -23.84
N PRO A 95 8.98 3.38 -24.36
CA PRO A 95 8.95 3.56 -25.81
C PRO A 95 10.20 3.08 -26.52
N GLU A 96 11.38 3.27 -25.92
CA GLU A 96 12.64 2.86 -26.50
C GLU A 96 12.79 1.35 -26.64
N ASP A 97 12.01 0.58 -25.93
CA ASP A 97 12.04 -0.89 -26.04
C ASP A 97 11.45 -1.37 -27.36
N ASN A 98 10.83 -0.48 -28.11
CA ASN A 98 10.20 -0.82 -29.39
C ASN A 98 10.98 -0.30 -30.59
N ASP A 99 12.13 0.27 -30.37
CA ASP A 99 12.96 0.90 -31.40
C ASP A 99 13.96 -0.05 -32.00
N PHE A 100 13.50 -1.11 -32.55
CA PHE A 100 14.40 -2.10 -33.20
C PHE A 100 13.86 -2.57 -34.50
#